data_b3f6a65b64c2c20303566e947b362bb8
#
_entry.id   b3f6a65b64c2c20303566e947b362bb8
#
_cell.length_a   1.000
_cell.length_b   1.000
_cell.length_c   1.000
_cell.angle_alpha   90.00
_cell.angle_beta   90.00
_cell.angle_gamma   90.00
#
_symmetry.space_group_name_H-M   'P 1'
#
loop_
_entity.id
_entity.type
_entity.pdbx_description
1 polymer ?
#
loop_
_entity_poly.entity_id
_entity_poly.type
_entity_poly.pdbx_seq_one_letter_code
_entity_poly.pdbx_strand_id
1 'polypeptide(L)'
;KDGVKAPKIAFMLPFGSPEYGGPQLHMLYEDIYKPGRHRELWFVWKGKPCIMARPEDLGDAPEDREIADFFTFRPGQPDYVNGPQRKDNWGWLELYPQNGYAPLPEGGYEEVPVGVAQNACFASGGRFCSFNEPETFGRNFSMLKGFDPRVDGYLYGWNFQEQWNRALELDPELVFVTGWNEYIA
;
A
#
# COMPACT_ATOMS: atom_id res chain seq x y z
N LYS A 1 -21.28 -14.22 20.67
CA LYS A 1 -20.17 -13.50 19.97
C LYS A 1 -19.42 -14.55 19.21
N ASP A 2 -19.56 -14.56 17.94
CA ASP A 2 -19.56 -15.67 16.99
C ASP A 2 -18.19 -16.16 16.49
N GLY A 3 -17.15 -16.06 17.32
CA GLY A 3 -15.82 -16.61 16.98
C GLY A 3 -15.08 -15.93 15.81
N VAL A 4 -15.63 -14.84 15.28
CA VAL A 4 -14.97 -14.08 14.21
C VAL A 4 -13.76 -13.34 14.79
N LYS A 5 -12.58 -13.62 14.26
CA LYS A 5 -11.37 -12.89 14.63
C LYS A 5 -11.46 -11.46 14.06
N ALA A 6 -11.27 -10.46 14.91
CA ALA A 6 -11.14 -9.08 14.45
C ALA A 6 -9.92 -8.93 13.52
N PRO A 7 -10.01 -8.09 12.48
CA PRO A 7 -8.87 -7.79 11.63
C PRO A 7 -7.78 -7.09 12.44
N LYS A 8 -6.54 -7.24 12.00
CA LYS A 8 -5.40 -6.48 12.54
C LYS A 8 -5.30 -5.14 11.82
N ILE A 9 -4.77 -4.14 12.51
CA ILE A 9 -4.70 -2.76 12.05
C ILE A 9 -3.24 -2.31 12.03
N ALA A 10 -2.82 -1.73 10.91
CA ALA A 10 -1.63 -0.89 10.79
C ALA A 10 -2.06 0.50 10.31
N PHE A 11 -1.34 1.52 10.75
CA PHE A 11 -1.57 2.88 10.26
C PHE A 11 -0.68 3.15 9.05
N MET A 12 -1.24 3.89 8.10
CA MET A 12 -0.52 4.45 6.97
C MET A 12 -0.52 5.98 7.10
N LEU A 13 0.66 6.56 7.21
CA LEU A 13 0.84 8.00 7.35
C LEU A 13 1.15 8.63 5.99
N PRO A 14 0.90 9.95 5.81
CA PRO A 14 1.25 10.65 4.59
C PRO A 14 2.73 10.50 4.26
N PHE A 15 3.03 10.25 2.98
CA PHE A 15 4.39 10.14 2.48
C PHE A 15 4.85 11.47 1.89
N GLY A 16 5.99 11.97 2.30
CA GLY A 16 6.65 13.10 1.65
C GLY A 16 6.54 14.45 2.33
N SER A 17 5.98 14.52 3.54
CA SER A 17 6.04 15.76 4.34
C SER A 17 6.53 15.47 5.75
N PRO A 18 7.84 15.71 6.05
CA PRO A 18 8.40 15.54 7.39
C PRO A 18 7.68 16.38 8.45
N GLU A 19 7.11 17.53 8.04
CA GLU A 19 6.36 18.42 8.93
C GLU A 19 5.16 17.74 9.58
N TYR A 20 4.60 16.70 8.95
CA TYR A 20 3.43 16.00 9.47
C TYR A 20 3.77 14.59 9.98
N GLY A 21 4.72 13.91 9.34
CA GLY A 21 5.06 12.52 9.66
C GLY A 21 5.54 12.33 11.09
N GLY A 22 6.53 13.10 11.53
CA GLY A 22 7.07 13.05 12.89
C GLY A 22 6.01 13.30 13.97
N PRO A 23 5.30 14.44 13.93
CA PRO A 23 4.22 14.71 14.90
C PRO A 23 3.12 13.64 14.92
N GLN A 24 2.77 13.07 13.79
CA GLN A 24 1.77 11.99 13.73
C GLN A 24 2.30 10.68 14.32
N LEU A 25 3.56 10.35 14.11
CA LEU A 25 4.21 9.20 14.73
C LEU A 25 4.20 9.33 16.25
N HIS A 26 4.58 10.50 16.78
CA HIS A 26 4.52 10.79 18.22
C HIS A 26 3.10 10.66 18.78
N MET A 27 2.12 11.27 18.11
CA MET A 27 0.72 11.20 18.54
C MET A 27 0.21 9.75 18.60
N LEU A 28 0.43 8.95 17.54
CA LEU A 28 0.01 7.55 17.52
C LEU A 28 0.73 6.73 18.59
N TYR A 29 2.03 6.95 18.75
CA TYR A 29 2.82 6.24 19.74
C TYR A 29 2.33 6.54 21.16
N GLU A 30 2.26 7.81 21.56
CA GLU A 30 1.88 8.22 22.89
C GLU A 30 0.42 7.89 23.24
N ASP A 31 -0.50 8.04 22.27
CA ASP A 31 -1.94 7.85 22.52
C ASP A 31 -2.39 6.40 22.44
N ILE A 32 -1.75 5.57 21.61
CA ILE A 32 -2.24 4.22 21.32
C ILE A 32 -1.23 3.15 21.73
N TYR A 33 0.01 3.25 21.25
CA TYR A 33 0.95 2.15 21.34
C TYR A 33 1.66 2.08 22.69
N LYS A 34 2.17 3.18 23.19
CA LYS A 34 2.86 3.26 24.50
C LYS A 34 1.96 2.84 25.66
N PRO A 35 0.70 3.30 25.77
CA PRO A 35 -0.22 2.80 26.78
C PRO A 35 -0.74 1.40 26.50
N GLY A 36 -0.42 0.80 25.36
CA GLY A 36 -0.83 -0.56 25.02
C GLY A 36 -2.32 -0.71 24.68
N ARG A 37 -2.96 0.35 24.17
CA ARG A 37 -4.39 0.30 23.84
C ARG A 37 -4.64 -0.65 22.68
N HIS A 38 -5.61 -1.54 22.82
CA HIS A 38 -6.05 -2.46 21.75
C HIS A 38 -4.93 -3.30 21.14
N ARG A 39 -4.00 -3.78 21.97
CA ARG A 39 -2.87 -4.63 21.51
C ARG A 39 -3.31 -5.81 20.68
N GLU A 40 -4.47 -6.37 20.97
CA GLU A 40 -5.07 -7.49 20.25
C GLU A 40 -5.42 -7.15 18.80
N LEU A 41 -5.47 -5.88 18.43
CA LEU A 41 -5.74 -5.42 17.07
C LEU A 41 -4.49 -5.00 16.29
N TRP A 42 -3.33 -4.91 16.94
CA TRP A 42 -2.13 -4.46 16.23
C TRP A 42 -1.69 -5.46 15.17
N PHE A 43 -1.42 -4.97 13.98
CA PHE A 43 -0.74 -5.75 12.96
C PHE A 43 0.75 -5.79 13.27
N VAL A 44 1.25 -6.97 13.54
CA VAL A 44 2.66 -7.22 13.90
C VAL A 44 3.37 -7.80 12.69
N TRP A 45 4.48 -7.18 12.29
CA TRP A 45 5.33 -7.61 11.20
C TRP A 45 6.78 -7.69 11.64
N LYS A 46 7.47 -8.80 11.34
CA LYS A 46 8.85 -9.06 11.76
C LYS A 46 9.05 -8.81 13.28
N GLY A 47 8.09 -9.19 14.08
CA GLY A 47 8.15 -9.15 15.55
C GLY A 47 7.79 -7.83 16.23
N LYS A 48 7.51 -6.77 15.50
CA LYS A 48 7.10 -5.44 16.03
C LYS A 48 5.79 -4.96 15.38
N PRO A 49 5.05 -4.04 16.03
CA PRO A 49 3.93 -3.40 15.36
C PRO A 49 4.36 -2.75 14.05
N CYS A 50 3.61 -2.96 12.99
CA CYS A 50 3.91 -2.41 11.67
C CYS A 50 3.26 -1.04 11.51
N ILE A 51 4.00 -0.12 10.88
CA ILE A 51 3.50 1.18 10.48
C ILE A 51 4.02 1.55 9.09
N MET A 52 3.14 1.98 8.20
CA MET A 52 3.52 2.53 6.92
C MET A 52 3.83 4.01 7.09
N ALA A 53 5.07 4.30 7.45
CA ALA A 53 5.59 5.63 7.72
C ALA A 53 7.09 5.67 7.42
N ARG A 54 7.65 6.86 7.38
CA ARG A 54 9.07 7.09 7.14
C ARG A 54 9.79 7.27 8.48
N PRO A 55 10.76 6.40 8.82
CA PRO A 55 11.55 6.59 10.03
C PRO A 55 12.38 7.89 10.01
N GLU A 56 12.69 8.41 8.81
CA GLU A 56 13.41 9.67 8.62
C GLU A 56 12.62 10.92 9.04
N ASP A 57 11.31 10.79 9.26
CA ASP A 57 10.49 11.88 9.79
C ASP A 57 10.67 12.07 11.30
N LEU A 58 11.38 11.15 11.96
CA LEU A 58 11.84 11.26 13.34
C LEU A 58 13.22 11.90 13.39
N GLY A 59 13.51 12.56 14.51
CA GLY A 59 14.83 13.13 14.80
C GLY A 59 15.73 12.18 15.60
N ASP A 60 16.72 12.78 16.28
CA ASP A 60 17.70 12.05 17.10
C ASP A 60 17.44 12.17 18.61
N ALA A 61 16.30 12.74 19.01
CA ALA A 61 15.94 12.83 20.44
C ALA A 61 15.70 11.43 21.04
N PRO A 62 15.88 11.24 22.34
CA PRO A 62 15.61 9.94 22.97
C PRO A 62 14.20 9.41 22.71
N GLU A 63 13.22 10.29 22.66
CA GLU A 63 11.81 9.97 22.37
C GLU A 63 11.62 9.48 20.92
N ASP A 64 12.32 10.10 19.96
CA ASP A 64 12.31 9.69 18.56
C ASP A 64 12.92 8.30 18.39
N ARG A 65 14.02 8.03 19.07
CA ARG A 65 14.67 6.71 19.06
C ARG A 65 13.79 5.63 19.68
N GLU A 66 13.07 5.94 20.76
CA GLU A 66 12.11 5.01 21.36
C GLU A 66 11.04 4.60 20.34
N ILE A 67 10.51 5.55 19.56
CA ILE A 67 9.52 5.30 18.51
C ILE A 67 10.15 4.51 17.36
N ALA A 68 11.34 4.89 16.90
CA ALA A 68 12.06 4.21 15.83
C ALA A 68 12.34 2.74 16.17
N ASP A 69 12.68 2.45 17.42
CA ASP A 69 12.94 1.09 17.88
C ASP A 69 11.67 0.26 18.11
N PHE A 70 10.53 0.91 18.30
CA PHE A 70 9.28 0.25 18.63
C PHE A 70 8.61 -0.39 17.41
N PHE A 71 8.64 0.27 16.25
CA PHE A 71 7.92 -0.17 15.06
C PHE A 71 8.78 -0.95 14.07
N THR A 72 8.12 -1.76 13.26
CA THR A 72 8.60 -2.15 11.93
C THR A 72 8.07 -1.13 10.93
N PHE A 73 8.96 -0.32 10.37
CA PHE A 73 8.61 0.69 9.38
C PHE A 73 8.55 0.09 7.97
N ARG A 74 7.51 0.44 7.23
CA ARG A 74 7.37 0.15 5.79
C ARG A 74 6.88 1.41 5.09
N PRO A 75 7.81 2.30 4.68
CA PRO A 75 7.43 3.49 3.93
C PRO A 75 6.67 3.11 2.68
N GLY A 76 5.54 3.74 2.44
CA GLY A 76 4.78 3.55 1.22
C GLY A 76 5.51 4.09 -0.01
N GLN A 77 5.30 3.46 -1.14
CA GLN A 77 5.85 3.87 -2.42
C GLN A 77 4.74 4.45 -3.31
N PRO A 78 4.66 5.77 -3.47
CA PRO A 78 3.63 6.41 -4.29
C PRO A 78 3.95 6.47 -5.78
N ASP A 79 5.10 5.96 -6.21
CA ASP A 79 5.47 5.91 -7.63
C ASP A 79 4.82 4.70 -8.31
N TYR A 80 3.87 4.97 -9.19
CA TYR A 80 3.09 3.93 -9.86
C TYR A 80 3.82 3.26 -11.03
N VAL A 81 4.94 3.82 -11.47
CA VAL A 81 5.60 3.43 -12.72
C VAL A 81 6.98 2.81 -12.48
N ASN A 82 7.74 3.38 -11.54
CA ASN A 82 9.15 3.01 -11.39
C ASN A 82 9.42 1.89 -10.36
N GLY A 83 8.39 1.44 -9.65
CA GLY A 83 8.53 0.40 -8.64
C GLY A 83 9.25 0.88 -7.37
N PRO A 84 9.82 -0.06 -6.59
CA PRO A 84 10.40 0.24 -5.28
C PRO A 84 11.63 1.13 -5.38
N GLN A 85 11.64 2.22 -4.59
CA GLN A 85 12.76 3.17 -4.49
C GLN A 85 13.71 2.83 -3.33
N ARG A 86 13.30 1.97 -2.42
CA ARG A 86 14.03 1.54 -1.23
C ARG A 86 13.84 0.04 -1.02
N LYS A 87 14.74 -0.56 -0.23
CA LYS A 87 14.67 -1.99 0.12
C LYS A 87 13.57 -2.32 1.13
N ASP A 88 13.05 -1.34 1.84
CA ASP A 88 12.06 -1.46 2.91
C ASP A 88 10.70 -0.85 2.55
N ASN A 89 10.52 -0.38 1.31
CA ASN A 89 9.22 0.11 0.83
C ASN A 89 8.19 -1.02 0.73
N TRP A 90 6.94 -0.65 0.98
CA TRP A 90 5.78 -1.38 0.49
C TRP A 90 5.09 -0.59 -0.61
N GLY A 91 4.57 -1.29 -1.61
CA GLY A 91 3.79 -0.69 -2.67
C GLY A 91 2.43 -0.22 -2.15
N TRP A 92 1.87 0.79 -2.79
CA TRP A 92 0.53 1.24 -2.48
C TRP A 92 -0.38 1.22 -3.69
N LEU A 93 0.05 1.82 -4.79
CA LEU A 93 -0.59 1.77 -6.10
C LEU A 93 0.49 1.52 -7.12
N GLU A 94 0.20 0.69 -8.09
CA GLU A 94 1.15 0.41 -9.15
C GLU A 94 0.43 -0.03 -10.41
N LEU A 95 0.95 0.38 -11.56
CA LEU A 95 0.48 -0.11 -12.83
C LEU A 95 0.96 -1.54 -13.07
N TYR A 96 0.19 -2.30 -13.83
CA TYR A 96 0.63 -3.61 -14.29
C TYR A 96 1.88 -3.47 -15.21
N PRO A 97 2.89 -4.33 -15.10
CA PRO A 97 3.01 -5.43 -14.13
C PRO A 97 3.54 -4.95 -12.77
N GLN A 98 2.89 -5.40 -11.68
CA GLN A 98 3.31 -5.10 -10.33
C GLN A 98 4.73 -5.57 -10.07
N ASN A 99 5.48 -4.78 -9.27
CA ASN A 99 6.74 -5.19 -8.70
C ASN A 99 6.53 -5.87 -7.34
N GLY A 100 7.51 -6.69 -6.95
CA GLY A 100 7.61 -7.14 -5.56
C GLY A 100 8.38 -6.12 -4.73
N TYR A 101 7.94 -5.91 -3.50
CA TYR A 101 8.49 -4.94 -2.57
C TYR A 101 9.17 -5.63 -1.38
N ALA A 102 10.13 -4.94 -0.76
CA ALA A 102 10.91 -5.41 0.37
C ALA A 102 11.46 -6.84 0.14
N PRO A 103 12.49 -6.98 -0.72
CA PRO A 103 13.02 -8.29 -1.09
C PRO A 103 13.54 -9.06 0.12
N LEU A 104 13.23 -10.34 0.16
CA LEU A 104 13.64 -11.25 1.22
C LEU A 104 15.06 -11.80 0.97
N PRO A 105 15.86 -12.05 2.02
CA PRO A 105 17.22 -12.56 1.89
C PRO A 105 17.31 -13.90 1.17
N GLU A 106 16.31 -14.75 1.34
CA GLU A 106 16.19 -16.08 0.73
C GLU A 106 15.56 -16.05 -0.67
N GLY A 107 15.23 -14.89 -1.16
CA GLY A 107 14.51 -14.69 -2.42
C GLY A 107 13.00 -14.49 -2.22
N GLY A 108 12.35 -13.87 -3.20
CA GLY A 108 10.96 -13.44 -3.08
C GLY A 108 10.80 -12.04 -2.46
N TYR A 109 9.58 -11.70 -2.05
CA TYR A 109 9.21 -10.36 -1.63
C TYR A 109 8.28 -10.40 -0.41
N GLU A 110 8.30 -9.35 0.40
CA GLU A 110 7.33 -9.24 1.49
C GLU A 110 5.94 -8.89 0.97
N GLU A 111 5.85 -8.00 -0.03
CA GLU A 111 4.58 -7.39 -0.41
C GLU A 111 4.48 -7.16 -1.92
N VAL A 112 3.24 -7.26 -2.43
CA VAL A 112 2.84 -6.82 -3.78
C VAL A 112 1.53 -6.04 -3.68
N PRO A 113 1.45 -4.81 -4.24
CA PRO A 113 0.21 -4.05 -4.24
C PRO A 113 -0.74 -4.50 -5.35
N VAL A 114 -2.03 -4.53 -5.05
CA VAL A 114 -3.10 -4.84 -6.01
C VAL A 114 -4.20 -3.80 -5.88
N GLY A 115 -4.49 -3.09 -6.96
CA GLY A 115 -5.53 -2.05 -7.01
C GLY A 115 -6.77 -2.47 -7.79
N VAL A 116 -7.93 -2.04 -7.33
CA VAL A 116 -9.22 -2.30 -8.00
C VAL A 116 -9.31 -1.52 -9.31
N ALA A 117 -8.87 -0.28 -9.30
CA ALA A 117 -8.75 0.61 -10.44
C ALA A 117 -7.57 1.56 -10.21
N GLN A 118 -7.14 2.26 -11.24
CA GLN A 118 -6.00 3.16 -11.17
C GLN A 118 -6.34 4.51 -11.76
N ASN A 119 -5.98 5.58 -11.06
CA ASN A 119 -6.07 6.95 -11.53
C ASN A 119 -4.90 7.31 -12.47
N ALA A 120 -4.77 6.55 -13.54
CA ALA A 120 -3.76 6.72 -14.56
C ALA A 120 -4.38 6.50 -15.94
N CYS A 121 -3.78 7.06 -16.98
CA CYS A 121 -4.19 6.87 -18.36
C CYS A 121 -2.99 6.96 -19.32
N PHE A 122 -3.15 6.54 -20.56
CA PHE A 122 -2.07 6.63 -21.55
C PHE A 122 -1.65 8.07 -21.85
N ALA A 123 -2.60 9.01 -21.88
CA ALA A 123 -2.30 10.41 -22.14
C ALA A 123 -1.38 11.05 -21.08
N SER A 124 -1.43 10.56 -19.83
CA SER A 124 -0.54 10.98 -18.75
C SER A 124 0.80 10.23 -18.73
N GLY A 125 1.04 9.32 -19.67
CA GLY A 125 2.22 8.45 -19.67
C GLY A 125 2.21 7.42 -18.53
N GLY A 126 1.02 6.95 -18.14
CA GLY A 126 0.85 6.05 -17.01
C GLY A 126 0.96 6.73 -15.64
N ARG A 127 0.90 8.07 -15.61
CA ARG A 127 0.94 8.84 -14.37
C ARG A 127 -0.47 9.26 -13.96
N PHE A 128 -0.55 10.02 -12.88
CA PHE A 128 -1.80 10.53 -12.35
C PHE A 128 -2.69 11.20 -13.40
N CYS A 129 -3.94 10.79 -13.42
CA CYS A 129 -5.05 11.51 -14.02
C CYS A 129 -6.26 11.42 -13.09
N SER A 130 -7.29 12.22 -13.35
CA SER A 130 -8.54 12.10 -12.60
C SER A 130 -9.29 10.85 -13.02
N PHE A 131 -10.01 10.21 -12.10
CA PHE A 131 -10.80 9.00 -12.40
C PHE A 131 -11.90 9.22 -13.46
N ASN A 132 -12.32 10.45 -13.68
CA ASN A 132 -13.30 10.82 -14.69
C ASN A 132 -12.69 11.34 -16.00
N GLU A 133 -11.37 11.26 -16.14
CA GLU A 133 -10.72 11.54 -17.41
C GLU A 133 -11.02 10.42 -18.42
N PRO A 134 -11.15 10.76 -19.71
CA PRO A 134 -11.25 9.74 -20.74
C PRO A 134 -10.07 8.77 -20.71
N GLU A 135 -10.35 7.49 -20.92
CA GLU A 135 -9.34 6.44 -20.98
C GLU A 135 -8.55 6.22 -19.68
N THR A 136 -9.14 6.59 -18.52
CA THR A 136 -8.59 6.19 -17.22
C THR A 136 -8.61 4.68 -17.07
N PHE A 137 -7.56 4.11 -16.48
CA PHE A 137 -7.41 2.67 -16.26
C PHE A 137 -8.34 2.18 -15.15
N GLY A 138 -9.63 2.19 -15.46
CA GLY A 138 -10.69 1.77 -14.57
C GLY A 138 -10.83 0.24 -14.50
N ARG A 139 -11.92 -0.21 -13.86
CA ARG A 139 -12.20 -1.64 -13.64
C ARG A 139 -12.38 -2.45 -14.92
N ASN A 140 -12.75 -1.80 -16.02
CA ASN A 140 -12.95 -2.40 -17.35
C ASN A 140 -11.68 -2.44 -18.21
N PHE A 141 -10.55 -1.97 -17.68
CA PHE A 141 -9.28 -1.91 -18.39
C PHE A 141 -8.32 -2.99 -17.92
N SER A 142 -7.52 -3.53 -18.82
CA SER A 142 -6.30 -4.26 -18.47
C SER A 142 -5.16 -3.89 -19.44
N MET A 143 -3.93 -3.92 -18.98
CA MET A 143 -2.76 -3.68 -19.83
C MET A 143 -2.62 -4.75 -20.93
N LEU A 144 -3.08 -5.96 -20.65
CA LEU A 144 -2.97 -7.09 -21.60
C LEU A 144 -4.08 -7.07 -22.67
N LYS A 145 -5.28 -6.54 -22.36
CA LYS A 145 -6.45 -6.62 -23.25
C LYS A 145 -6.97 -5.28 -23.73
N GLY A 146 -6.55 -4.16 -23.10
CA GLY A 146 -7.13 -2.85 -23.34
C GLY A 146 -8.48 -2.66 -22.65
N PHE A 147 -9.26 -1.71 -23.11
CA PHE A 147 -10.60 -1.43 -22.61
C PHE A 147 -11.63 -2.44 -23.07
N ASP A 148 -12.45 -2.91 -22.15
CA ASP A 148 -13.61 -3.72 -22.50
C ASP A 148 -14.71 -2.80 -23.09
N PRO A 149 -15.11 -2.99 -24.35
CA PRO A 149 -16.09 -2.12 -25.01
C PRO A 149 -17.53 -2.33 -24.53
N ARG A 150 -17.79 -3.33 -23.71
CA ARG A 150 -19.14 -3.61 -23.21
C ARG A 150 -19.59 -2.56 -22.20
N VAL A 151 -20.87 -2.23 -22.24
CA VAL A 151 -21.46 -1.27 -21.29
C VAL A 151 -21.30 -1.70 -19.83
N ASP A 152 -21.30 -3.00 -19.59
CA ASP A 152 -21.13 -3.62 -18.27
C ASP A 152 -19.68 -4.12 -18.02
N GLY A 153 -18.72 -3.72 -18.86
CA GLY A 153 -17.31 -4.14 -18.79
C GLY A 153 -16.69 -3.97 -17.39
N TYR A 154 -17.10 -2.94 -16.66
CA TYR A 154 -16.63 -2.67 -15.31
C TYR A 154 -17.01 -3.75 -14.27
N LEU A 155 -17.99 -4.61 -14.57
CA LEU A 155 -18.39 -5.71 -13.68
C LEU A 155 -17.41 -6.89 -13.73
N TYR A 156 -16.55 -6.96 -14.72
CA TYR A 156 -15.63 -8.09 -14.91
C TYR A 156 -14.30 -7.92 -14.17
N GLY A 157 -13.98 -6.70 -13.70
CA GLY A 157 -12.81 -6.44 -12.86
C GLY A 157 -11.47 -6.81 -13.51
N TRP A 158 -11.30 -6.53 -14.80
CA TRP A 158 -10.11 -6.93 -15.56
C TRP A 158 -8.82 -6.36 -14.99
N ASN A 159 -8.84 -5.10 -14.53
CA ASN A 159 -7.69 -4.46 -13.89
C ASN A 159 -7.29 -5.19 -12.61
N PHE A 160 -8.25 -5.49 -11.77
CA PHE A 160 -8.04 -6.21 -10.52
C PHE A 160 -7.51 -7.62 -10.76
N GLN A 161 -8.10 -8.33 -11.73
CA GLN A 161 -7.73 -9.70 -12.03
C GLN A 161 -6.30 -9.82 -12.55
N GLU A 162 -5.86 -8.94 -13.47
CA GLU A 162 -4.50 -9.03 -14.00
C GLU A 162 -3.46 -8.75 -12.92
N GLN A 163 -3.72 -7.79 -12.03
CA GLN A 163 -2.84 -7.49 -10.91
C GLN A 163 -2.76 -8.65 -9.91
N TRP A 164 -3.89 -9.28 -9.59
CA TRP A 164 -3.90 -10.49 -8.76
C TRP A 164 -3.11 -11.64 -9.40
N ASN A 165 -3.28 -11.87 -10.70
CA ASN A 165 -2.50 -12.90 -11.39
C ASN A 165 -1.00 -12.63 -11.23
N ARG A 166 -0.58 -11.37 -11.38
CA ARG A 166 0.82 -11.00 -11.19
C ARG A 166 1.29 -11.17 -9.74
N ALA A 167 0.48 -10.81 -8.78
CA ALA A 167 0.79 -11.03 -7.35
C ALA A 167 0.96 -12.52 -7.03
N LEU A 168 0.10 -13.38 -7.57
CA LEU A 168 0.21 -14.83 -7.42
C LEU A 168 1.46 -15.42 -8.10
N GLU A 169 1.91 -14.85 -9.22
CA GLU A 169 3.18 -15.24 -9.86
C GLU A 169 4.40 -14.88 -9.01
N LEU A 170 4.36 -13.73 -8.33
CA LEU A 170 5.45 -13.26 -7.45
C LEU A 170 5.47 -13.95 -6.08
N ASP A 171 4.35 -14.54 -5.68
CA ASP A 171 4.15 -15.28 -4.42
C ASP A 171 4.70 -14.55 -3.17
N PRO A 172 4.24 -13.32 -2.85
CA PRO A 172 4.73 -12.54 -1.72
C PRO A 172 4.18 -13.06 -0.39
N GLU A 173 4.80 -12.66 0.74
CA GLU A 173 4.27 -12.92 2.09
C GLU A 173 2.93 -12.20 2.33
N LEU A 174 2.68 -11.07 1.65
CA LEU A 174 1.48 -10.24 1.79
C LEU A 174 1.05 -9.65 0.44
N VAL A 175 -0.23 -9.66 0.16
CA VAL A 175 -0.82 -8.85 -0.91
C VAL A 175 -1.56 -7.66 -0.28
N PHE A 176 -1.17 -6.45 -0.66
CA PHE A 176 -1.81 -5.24 -0.18
C PHE A 176 -2.86 -4.75 -1.20
N VAL A 177 -4.11 -4.99 -0.89
CA VAL A 177 -5.22 -4.56 -1.76
C VAL A 177 -5.59 -3.12 -1.43
N THR A 178 -5.50 -2.25 -2.43
CA THR A 178 -5.75 -0.81 -2.32
C THR A 178 -6.95 -0.37 -3.14
N GLY A 179 -7.38 0.89 -2.99
CA GLY A 179 -8.45 1.47 -3.79
C GLY A 179 -9.87 0.97 -3.45
N TRP A 180 -10.09 0.38 -2.29
CA TRP A 180 -11.41 -0.12 -1.87
C TRP A 180 -12.50 0.96 -1.81
N ASN A 181 -12.12 2.21 -1.62
CA ASN A 181 -13.02 3.37 -1.58
C ASN A 181 -13.12 4.13 -2.91
N GLU A 182 -12.46 3.64 -3.97
CA GLU A 182 -12.34 4.30 -5.26
C GLU A 182 -13.11 3.56 -6.38
N TYR A 183 -14.30 3.08 -6.05
CA TYR A 183 -15.13 2.29 -6.98
C TYR A 183 -15.86 3.09 -8.06
N ILE A 184 -15.56 4.35 -8.21
CA ILE A 184 -16.20 5.22 -9.22
C ILE A 184 -15.54 5.15 -10.60
N ALA A 185 -14.41 4.50 -10.72
CA ALA A 185 -13.66 4.36 -11.96
C ALA A 185 -14.09 3.14 -12.79
#